data_70b6ca488c57fdc71ebc41044fa99359
#
_entry.id   70b6ca488c57fdc71ebc41044fa99359
#
_cell.length_a   1.000
_cell.length_b   1.000
_cell.length_c   1.000
_cell.angle_alpha   90.00
_cell.angle_beta   90.00
_cell.angle_gamma   90.00
#
_symmetry.space_group_name_H-M   'P 1'
#
loop_
_entity.id
_entity.type
_entity.pdbx_description
1 polymer ?
#
loop_
_entity_poly.entity_id
_entity_poly.type
_entity_poly.pdbx_seq_one_letter_code
_entity_poly.pdbx_strand_id
1 'polypeptide(L)'
;TPGQAAKHHRLHPERGYPDLLIAESSENINSKDWNGVVREWGFYFGLYIEIKKDGTKLKRDKDAKKPLKGEIKIRKKGDWWDKHIEEQAEMLEKLRARGYKAEFGIGLEECKKIIDEYLRS
;
A
#
# COMPACT_ATOMS: atom_id res chain seq x y z
N THR A 1 28.97 -1.37 12.01
CA THR A 1 29.15 -2.78 12.36
C THR A 1 28.16 -3.66 11.61
N PRO A 2 28.50 -4.93 11.41
CA PRO A 2 27.55 -5.86 10.79
C PRO A 2 26.21 -5.93 11.52
N GLY A 3 26.21 -5.80 12.84
CA GLY A 3 25.00 -5.79 13.62
C GLY A 3 24.09 -4.59 13.34
N GLN A 4 24.67 -3.44 13.04
CA GLN A 4 23.89 -2.24 12.71
C GLN A 4 23.23 -2.37 11.34
N ALA A 5 23.94 -2.88 10.37
CA ALA A 5 23.38 -3.13 9.04
C ALA A 5 22.22 -4.12 9.13
N ALA A 6 22.39 -5.18 9.93
CA ALA A 6 21.33 -6.15 10.16
C ALA A 6 20.11 -5.53 10.82
N LYS A 7 20.28 -4.54 11.71
CA LYS A 7 19.17 -3.85 12.36
C LYS A 7 18.28 -3.12 11.37
N HIS A 8 18.85 -2.49 10.35
CA HIS A 8 18.06 -1.81 9.34
C HIS A 8 17.15 -2.79 8.61
N HIS A 9 17.66 -3.97 8.27
CA HIS A 9 16.84 -5.00 7.65
C HIS A 9 15.77 -5.55 8.58
N ARG A 10 16.00 -5.53 9.87
CA ARG A 10 15.02 -6.03 10.85
C ARG A 10 13.86 -5.08 11.06
N LEU A 11 14.00 -3.79 10.75
CA LEU A 11 12.89 -2.85 10.82
C LEU A 11 11.77 -3.24 9.86
N HIS A 12 12.12 -3.91 8.76
CA HIS A 12 11.18 -4.41 7.76
C HIS A 12 11.47 -5.88 7.47
N PRO A 13 11.11 -6.79 8.40
CA PRO A 13 11.46 -8.20 8.29
C PRO A 13 10.78 -8.91 7.12
N GLU A 14 9.67 -8.39 6.63
CA GLU A 14 8.97 -8.94 5.48
C GLU A 14 9.23 -8.08 4.25
N ARG A 15 9.37 -8.73 3.11
CA ARG A 15 9.47 -8.02 1.84
C ARG A 15 8.14 -7.39 1.48
N GLY A 16 8.18 -6.31 0.76
CA GLY A 16 6.99 -5.66 0.23
C GLY A 16 6.35 -4.65 1.15
N TYR A 17 6.98 -4.32 2.29
CA TYR A 17 6.48 -3.22 3.11
C TYR A 17 6.48 -1.92 2.30
N PRO A 18 5.43 -1.08 2.47
CA PRO A 18 5.35 0.18 1.75
C PRO A 18 6.52 1.13 2.05
N ASP A 19 6.77 2.06 1.14
CA ASP A 19 7.90 2.99 1.20
C ASP A 19 7.87 3.95 2.38
N LEU A 20 6.69 4.36 2.81
CA LEU A 20 6.54 5.39 3.83
C LEU A 20 5.61 4.92 4.94
N LEU A 21 6.02 5.18 6.19
CA LEU A 21 5.19 4.96 7.36
C LEU A 21 5.11 6.25 8.17
N ILE A 22 3.88 6.68 8.45
CA ILE A 22 3.63 7.73 9.43
C ILE A 22 3.11 7.05 10.69
N ALA A 23 3.90 7.07 11.74
CA ALA A 23 3.62 6.34 12.99
C ALA A 23 2.77 7.17 13.97
N GLU A 24 1.83 7.92 13.44
CA GLU A 24 0.87 8.68 14.21
C GLU A 24 -0.50 8.03 14.08
N SER A 25 -1.25 7.90 15.16
CA SER A 25 -2.61 7.42 15.07
C SER A 25 -3.53 8.52 14.52
N SER A 26 -4.64 8.14 13.91
CA SER A 26 -5.61 9.11 13.39
C SER A 26 -7.02 8.56 13.48
N GLU A 27 -7.94 9.44 13.87
CA GLU A 27 -9.38 9.13 13.91
C GLU A 27 -10.08 9.48 12.58
N ASN A 28 -9.35 9.96 11.59
CA ASN A 28 -9.89 10.37 10.29
C ASN A 28 -10.18 9.15 9.40
N ILE A 29 -11.18 8.37 9.81
CA ILE A 29 -11.55 7.14 9.11
C ILE A 29 -12.40 7.48 7.89
N ASN A 30 -11.91 7.05 6.74
CA ASN A 30 -12.63 7.22 5.49
C ASN A 30 -13.51 5.98 5.25
N SER A 31 -14.74 6.20 4.81
CA SER A 31 -15.66 5.09 4.52
C SER A 31 -15.12 4.09 3.51
N LYS A 32 -14.24 4.53 2.61
CA LYS A 32 -13.57 3.64 1.64
C LYS A 32 -12.68 2.61 2.31
N ASP A 33 -12.09 2.97 3.44
CA ASP A 33 -11.08 2.16 4.12
C ASP A 33 -11.66 1.36 5.27
N TRP A 34 -12.97 1.43 5.42
CA TRP A 34 -13.62 0.72 6.51
C TRP A 34 -13.49 -0.79 6.32
N ASN A 35 -12.88 -1.47 7.28
CA ASN A 35 -12.65 -2.91 7.23
C ASN A 35 -13.11 -3.64 8.50
N GLY A 36 -13.94 -3.00 9.32
CA GLY A 36 -14.41 -3.57 10.57
C GLY A 36 -13.41 -3.47 11.71
N VAL A 37 -12.15 -3.71 11.45
CA VAL A 37 -11.09 -3.65 12.46
C VAL A 37 -10.87 -2.22 12.92
N VAL A 38 -10.69 -1.30 11.98
CA VAL A 38 -10.50 0.12 12.27
C VAL A 38 -11.74 0.68 12.96
N ARG A 39 -12.92 0.28 12.52
CA ARG A 39 -14.17 0.73 13.12
C ARG A 39 -14.30 0.27 14.58
N GLU A 40 -13.85 -0.95 14.88
CA GLU A 40 -13.86 -1.48 16.23
C GLU A 40 -13.00 -0.64 17.16
N TRP A 41 -11.80 -0.25 16.71
CA TRP A 41 -10.89 0.57 17.50
C TRP A 41 -11.24 2.07 17.45
N GLY A 42 -11.89 2.53 16.39
CA GLY A 42 -12.23 3.94 16.21
C GLY A 42 -11.10 4.81 15.70
N PHE A 43 -9.97 4.23 15.34
CA PHE A 43 -8.82 4.96 14.83
C PHE A 43 -7.87 4.05 14.05
N TYR A 44 -7.00 4.68 13.24
CA TYR A 44 -5.89 3.98 12.60
C TYR A 44 -4.67 4.05 13.49
N PHE A 45 -3.87 2.99 13.50
CA PHE A 45 -2.60 2.96 14.23
C PHE A 45 -1.48 3.72 13.51
N GLY A 46 -1.59 3.90 12.23
CA GLY A 46 -0.60 4.59 11.42
C GLY A 46 -1.02 4.60 9.96
N LEU A 47 -0.22 5.25 9.14
CA LEU A 47 -0.43 5.34 7.69
C LEU A 47 0.76 4.77 6.96
N TYR A 48 0.51 3.82 6.07
CA TYR A 48 1.49 3.32 5.12
C TYR A 48 1.15 3.80 3.71
N ILE A 49 2.16 4.25 2.97
CA ILE A 49 1.99 4.62 1.57
C ILE A 49 3.05 3.91 0.74
N GLU A 50 2.60 3.18 -0.28
CA GLU A 50 3.46 2.68 -1.34
C GLU A 50 3.54 3.74 -2.41
N ILE A 51 4.69 4.38 -2.54
CA ILE A 51 4.87 5.52 -3.43
C ILE A 51 5.14 5.05 -4.85
N LYS A 52 4.37 5.55 -5.80
CA LYS A 52 4.57 5.30 -7.22
C LYS A 52 4.80 6.61 -7.94
N LYS A 53 5.62 6.57 -8.99
CA LYS A 53 5.86 7.77 -9.76
C LYS A 53 4.58 8.16 -10.52
N ASP A 54 4.48 9.44 -10.82
CA ASP A 54 3.34 9.98 -11.54
C ASP A 54 3.11 9.24 -12.87
N GLY A 55 1.87 9.00 -13.20
CA GLY A 55 1.50 8.26 -14.41
C GLY A 55 1.53 6.74 -14.30
N THR A 56 1.92 6.18 -13.15
CA THR A 56 1.94 4.73 -12.95
C THR A 56 0.52 4.18 -13.00
N LYS A 57 0.33 3.13 -13.80
CA LYS A 57 -0.94 2.40 -13.87
C LYS A 57 -0.89 1.20 -12.93
N LEU A 58 -1.84 1.13 -12.02
CA LEU A 58 -1.93 0.02 -11.06
C LEU A 58 -2.70 -1.16 -11.61
N LYS A 59 -3.73 -0.90 -12.42
CA LYS A 59 -4.59 -1.94 -12.97
C LYS A 59 -4.65 -1.87 -14.49
N ARG A 60 -4.93 -3.01 -15.09
CA ARG A 60 -5.07 -3.14 -16.53
C ARG A 60 -6.35 -2.46 -17.01
N ASP A 61 -6.23 -1.60 -18.00
CA ASP A 61 -7.38 -0.96 -18.65
C ASP A 61 -7.94 -1.80 -19.80
N LYS A 62 -7.19 -2.84 -20.20
CA LYS A 62 -7.61 -3.81 -21.21
C LYS A 62 -6.87 -5.13 -20.98
N ASP A 63 -7.35 -6.20 -21.63
CA ASP A 63 -6.71 -7.51 -21.54
C ASP A 63 -5.30 -7.46 -22.13
N ALA A 64 -4.36 -8.14 -21.48
CA ALA A 64 -3.02 -8.31 -22.02
C ALA A 64 -3.08 -9.28 -23.21
N LYS A 65 -2.16 -9.14 -24.16
CA LYS A 65 -2.14 -10.00 -25.35
C LYS A 65 -1.52 -11.37 -25.08
N LYS A 66 -0.65 -11.45 -24.06
CA LYS A 66 0.06 -12.67 -23.71
C LYS A 66 0.38 -12.66 -22.21
N PRO A 67 0.70 -13.83 -21.62
CA PRO A 67 1.13 -13.88 -20.23
C PRO A 67 2.41 -13.07 -20.04
N LEU A 68 2.52 -12.44 -18.88
CA LEU A 68 3.75 -11.76 -18.47
C LEU A 68 4.82 -12.80 -18.13
N LYS A 69 6.08 -12.36 -18.14
CA LYS A 69 7.21 -13.21 -17.84
C LYS A 69 7.01 -13.91 -16.50
N GLY A 70 7.12 -15.22 -16.49
CA GLY A 70 6.93 -16.03 -15.27
C GLY A 70 5.48 -16.30 -14.90
N GLU A 71 4.54 -15.86 -15.70
CA GLU A 71 3.10 -16.09 -15.47
C GLU A 71 2.53 -17.06 -16.50
N ILE A 72 1.53 -17.82 -16.07
CA ILE A 72 0.85 -18.77 -16.93
C ILE A 72 -0.42 -18.15 -17.51
N LYS A 73 -1.14 -17.39 -16.69
CA LYS A 73 -2.41 -16.76 -17.07
C LYS A 73 -2.20 -15.40 -17.71
N ILE A 74 -3.06 -15.09 -18.68
CA ILE A 74 -3.10 -13.77 -19.30
C ILE A 74 -3.86 -12.83 -18.38
N ARG A 75 -3.27 -11.68 -18.05
CA ARG A 75 -3.94 -10.69 -17.21
C ARG A 75 -5.06 -10.01 -18.01
N LYS A 76 -6.18 -9.81 -17.36
CA LYS A 76 -7.39 -9.26 -17.93
C LYS A 76 -7.63 -7.83 -17.46
N LYS A 77 -8.51 -7.12 -18.14
CA LYS A 77 -8.96 -5.80 -17.72
C LYS A 77 -9.42 -5.85 -16.27
N GLY A 78 -8.93 -4.92 -15.45
CA GLY A 78 -9.25 -4.86 -14.03
C GLY A 78 -8.28 -5.59 -13.11
N ASP A 79 -7.44 -6.44 -13.65
CA ASP A 79 -6.39 -7.11 -12.87
C ASP A 79 -5.28 -6.12 -12.51
N TRP A 80 -4.53 -6.42 -11.45
CA TRP A 80 -3.33 -5.65 -11.15
C TRP A 80 -2.38 -5.70 -12.35
N TRP A 81 -1.66 -4.62 -12.57
CA TRP A 81 -0.82 -4.46 -13.76
C TRP A 81 0.18 -5.60 -13.91
N ASP A 82 0.84 -5.99 -12.83
CA ASP A 82 1.79 -7.09 -12.82
C ASP A 82 1.86 -7.72 -11.42
N LYS A 83 2.67 -8.76 -11.29
CA LYS A 83 2.80 -9.49 -10.04
C LYS A 83 3.41 -8.63 -8.92
N HIS A 84 4.34 -7.75 -9.25
CA HIS A 84 4.99 -6.89 -8.28
C HIS A 84 3.97 -5.96 -7.61
N ILE A 85 3.13 -5.31 -8.40
CA ILE A 85 2.06 -4.44 -7.89
C ILE A 85 1.02 -5.25 -7.12
N GLU A 86 0.70 -6.44 -7.61
CA GLU A 86 -0.23 -7.34 -6.91
C GLU A 86 0.27 -7.69 -5.52
N GLU A 87 1.56 -8.03 -5.38
CA GLU A 87 2.15 -8.33 -4.08
C GLU A 87 2.15 -7.11 -3.16
N GLN A 88 2.40 -5.93 -3.71
CA GLN A 88 2.32 -4.69 -2.94
C GLN A 88 0.89 -4.43 -2.46
N ALA A 89 -0.10 -4.68 -3.32
CA ALA A 89 -1.50 -4.55 -2.94
C ALA A 89 -1.89 -5.52 -1.84
N GLU A 90 -1.40 -6.75 -1.89
CA GLU A 90 -1.63 -7.74 -0.84
C GLU A 90 -1.06 -7.30 0.50
N MET A 91 0.14 -6.70 0.48
CA MET A 91 0.73 -6.16 1.70
C MET A 91 -0.11 -5.03 2.28
N LEU A 92 -0.62 -4.14 1.44
CA LEU A 92 -1.50 -3.07 1.89
C LEU A 92 -2.77 -3.63 2.55
N GLU A 93 -3.33 -4.70 1.99
CA GLU A 93 -4.49 -5.37 2.57
C GLU A 93 -4.19 -5.96 3.95
N LYS A 94 -3.03 -6.60 4.10
CA LYS A 94 -2.61 -7.13 5.40
C LYS A 94 -2.50 -6.03 6.45
N LEU A 95 -1.95 -4.88 6.05
CA LEU A 95 -1.79 -3.75 6.97
C LEU A 95 -3.14 -3.15 7.35
N ARG A 96 -4.07 -3.06 6.41
CA ARG A 96 -5.43 -2.62 6.70
C ARG A 96 -6.11 -3.54 7.71
N ALA A 97 -5.92 -4.84 7.56
CA ALA A 97 -6.48 -5.82 8.50
C ALA A 97 -5.86 -5.70 9.90
N ARG A 98 -4.71 -5.06 10.01
CA ARG A 98 -4.05 -4.81 11.30
C ARG A 98 -4.38 -3.43 11.89
N GLY A 99 -5.24 -2.66 11.23
CA GLY A 99 -5.69 -1.37 11.73
C GLY A 99 -4.93 -0.16 11.23
N TYR A 100 -4.15 -0.31 10.18
CA TYR A 100 -3.47 0.81 9.53
C TYR A 100 -4.26 1.32 8.35
N LYS A 101 -4.11 2.60 8.03
CA LYS A 101 -4.47 3.10 6.72
C LYS A 101 -3.29 2.73 5.80
N ALA A 102 -3.57 2.15 4.66
CA ALA A 102 -2.52 1.68 3.76
C ALA A 102 -2.96 1.85 2.31
N GLU A 103 -2.21 2.61 1.53
CA GLU A 103 -2.60 2.98 0.19
C GLU A 103 -1.41 3.13 -0.76
N PHE A 104 -1.68 3.02 -2.05
CA PHE A 104 -0.77 3.51 -3.07
C PHE A 104 -0.90 5.02 -3.17
N GLY A 105 0.21 5.72 -3.32
CA GLY A 105 0.23 7.14 -3.63
C GLY A 105 0.93 7.35 -4.97
N ILE A 106 0.19 7.72 -5.99
CA ILE A 106 0.73 7.93 -7.34
C ILE A 106 1.05 9.39 -7.55
N GLY A 107 2.34 9.71 -7.54
CA GLY A 107 2.82 11.07 -7.66
C GLY A 107 2.82 11.82 -6.33
N LEU A 108 3.58 12.90 -6.28
CA LEU A 108 3.77 13.68 -5.07
C LEU A 108 2.47 14.30 -4.54
N GLU A 109 1.65 14.82 -5.44
CA GLU A 109 0.41 15.49 -5.05
C GLU A 109 -0.58 14.54 -4.39
N GLU A 110 -0.71 13.32 -4.93
CA GLU A 110 -1.59 12.32 -4.32
C GLU A 110 -1.07 11.89 -2.96
N CYS A 111 0.24 11.69 -2.82
CA CYS A 111 0.85 11.34 -1.53
C CYS A 111 0.60 12.44 -0.49
N LYS A 112 0.78 13.71 -0.86
CA LYS A 112 0.51 14.84 0.03
C LYS A 112 -0.95 14.86 0.47
N LYS A 113 -1.86 14.62 -0.46
CA LYS A 113 -3.29 14.62 -0.16
C LYS A 113 -3.64 13.52 0.84
N ILE A 114 -3.10 12.32 0.65
CA ILE A 114 -3.33 11.20 1.55
C ILE A 114 -2.81 11.54 2.95
N ILE A 115 -1.61 12.10 3.04
CA ILE A 115 -1.00 12.48 4.32
C ILE A 115 -1.82 13.57 5.01
N ASP A 116 -2.20 14.61 4.27
CA ASP A 116 -2.96 15.74 4.84
C ASP A 116 -4.31 15.26 5.37
N GLU A 117 -5.02 14.43 4.63
CA GLU A 117 -6.29 13.88 5.09
C GLU A 117 -6.11 13.02 6.34
N TYR A 118 -5.05 12.23 6.38
CA TYR A 118 -4.76 11.37 7.52
C TYR A 118 -4.45 12.17 8.78
N LEU A 119 -3.67 13.24 8.66
CA LEU A 119 -3.22 14.04 9.80
C LEU A 119 -4.20 15.13 10.21
N ARG A 120 -5.24 15.34 9.45
CA ARG A 120 -6.24 16.38 9.75
C ARG A 120 -6.92 16.07 11.09
N SER A 121 -6.88 17.03 11.96
CA SER A 121 -7.51 16.92 13.28
C SER A 121 -8.88 17.59 13.30
#